data_cffe196f52847dedae1c7f80548cc2d3
#
_entry.id   cffe196f52847dedae1c7f80548cc2d3
#
_cell.length_a   1.000
_cell.length_b   1.000
_cell.length_c   1.000
_cell.angle_alpha   90.00
_cell.angle_beta   90.00
_cell.angle_gamma   90.00
#
_symmetry.space_group_name_H-M   'P 1'
#
loop_
_entity.id
_entity.type
_entity.pdbx_description
1 polymer ?
#
loop_
_entity_poly.entity_id
_entity_poly.type
_entity_poly.pdbx_seq_one_letter_code
_entity_poly.pdbx_strand_id
1 'polypeptide(L)'
;MAFDERKARRAVRFIEALRHTKGEFHGQPFRLLPWQEKIIRDVFGTVRDDDPTMRQYTTAYIEIPKKNGKSELGAAIALNMLINDDEWKAEVYSCASDRQQAAIVFDVAVDMVRQSPALMKRVKIIPSTRRMIYQPTGSIYQVLSSEVATKHGLNVSACIFDELHTQPTRALYDVMTQGSGDARKQPLWFLLTTAGTDRNSICWEVHQKALDILEGRKNDPRFYPVLFGLPDEADWTSEENWYRANPSLDHTITIDKVRDAFRKAQETPADENQFRQLRLNQWVKQSVRWMPMDKWDECGGVVDPYALEGRACYAGLDLSSTSDLTALVLAFPPTSEDEPYRVLPFFWLPEETLSLRVRRDHVPYDQWAKRGFIQTTEGNVVHYGFIERFICELGERYDIREIAHDRWNATMMVQTLEDDGFTMVPFGQGFKDMSPPTKELMRLVLEHRLCHGGHPVLRWNMDNAFVRTDPAGNLKIDKEKSTEKVDGAVALVMALDRAMKNQNGGSVYDERGLLFI
;
A
#
# COMPACT_ATOMS: atom_id res chain seq x y z
N MET A 1 16.79 17.22 -27.34
CA MET A 1 16.14 15.98 -27.81
C MET A 1 15.50 16.30 -29.16
N ALA A 2 15.87 15.55 -30.19
CA ALA A 2 15.31 15.71 -31.53
C ALA A 2 13.97 14.93 -31.63
N PHE A 3 13.12 15.35 -32.57
CA PHE A 3 11.84 14.69 -32.80
C PHE A 3 11.72 14.24 -34.26
N ASP A 4 11.45 12.95 -34.48
CA ASP A 4 11.24 12.36 -35.80
C ASP A 4 9.74 12.15 -36.05
N GLU A 5 9.15 13.05 -36.81
CA GLU A 5 7.73 13.04 -37.17
C GLU A 5 7.31 11.76 -37.93
N ARG A 6 8.22 11.15 -38.71
CA ARG A 6 7.91 9.93 -39.46
C ARG A 6 7.76 8.74 -38.54
N LYS A 7 8.64 8.62 -37.52
CA LYS A 7 8.55 7.55 -36.50
C LYS A 7 7.27 7.73 -35.67
N ALA A 8 6.98 8.94 -35.21
CA ALA A 8 5.76 9.24 -34.47
C ALA A 8 4.51 8.84 -35.28
N ARG A 9 4.38 9.33 -36.53
CA ARG A 9 3.24 9.01 -37.41
C ARG A 9 3.15 7.52 -37.73
N ARG A 10 4.26 6.83 -37.86
CA ARG A 10 4.29 5.37 -38.12
C ARG A 10 3.65 4.60 -36.96
N ALA A 11 3.98 4.94 -35.71
CA ALA A 11 3.38 4.32 -34.54
C ALA A 11 1.89 4.64 -34.41
N VAL A 12 1.50 5.92 -34.57
CA VAL A 12 0.09 6.36 -34.54
C VAL A 12 -0.72 5.61 -35.60
N ARG A 13 -0.29 5.61 -36.86
CA ARG A 13 -1.00 4.91 -37.97
C ARG A 13 -1.12 3.42 -37.75
N PHE A 14 -0.10 2.78 -37.18
CA PHE A 14 -0.17 1.35 -36.86
C PHE A 14 -1.24 1.08 -35.82
N ILE A 15 -1.26 1.87 -34.73
CA ILE A 15 -2.23 1.70 -33.64
C ILE A 15 -3.65 2.00 -34.13
N GLU A 16 -3.85 3.08 -34.90
CA GLU A 16 -5.17 3.42 -35.43
C GLU A 16 -5.69 2.48 -36.53
N ALA A 17 -4.81 1.64 -37.11
CA ALA A 17 -5.21 0.56 -38.00
C ALA A 17 -5.78 -0.66 -37.27
N LEU A 18 -5.61 -0.72 -35.93
CA LEU A 18 -6.23 -1.74 -35.08
C LEU A 18 -7.72 -1.42 -34.83
N ARG A 19 -8.41 -2.33 -34.16
CA ARG A 19 -9.82 -2.18 -33.82
C ARG A 19 -10.05 -2.42 -32.34
N HIS A 20 -11.01 -1.71 -31.78
CA HIS A 20 -11.47 -1.94 -30.42
C HIS A 20 -12.05 -3.35 -30.26
N THR A 21 -11.83 -3.97 -29.09
CA THR A 21 -12.15 -5.39 -28.88
C THR A 21 -13.37 -5.63 -28.01
N LYS A 22 -13.85 -4.63 -27.27
CA LYS A 22 -14.87 -4.80 -26.23
C LYS A 22 -15.93 -3.69 -26.24
N GLY A 23 -17.08 -4.03 -25.66
CA GLY A 23 -18.17 -3.10 -25.40
C GLY A 23 -18.80 -2.50 -26.67
N GLU A 24 -19.32 -1.31 -26.55
CA GLU A 24 -19.98 -0.55 -27.63
C GLU A 24 -19.03 -0.16 -28.78
N PHE A 25 -17.72 -0.13 -28.51
CA PHE A 25 -16.68 0.18 -29.50
C PHE A 25 -16.20 -1.06 -30.27
N HIS A 26 -16.67 -2.26 -29.94
CA HIS A 26 -16.22 -3.50 -30.59
C HIS A 26 -16.28 -3.40 -32.12
N GLY A 27 -15.14 -3.69 -32.78
CA GLY A 27 -15.01 -3.66 -34.24
C GLY A 27 -14.81 -2.26 -34.84
N GLN A 28 -14.98 -1.18 -34.07
CA GLN A 28 -14.70 0.17 -34.56
C GLN A 28 -13.17 0.40 -34.66
N PRO A 29 -12.69 1.27 -35.56
CA PRO A 29 -11.29 1.66 -35.62
C PRO A 29 -10.79 2.22 -34.28
N PHE A 30 -9.60 1.83 -33.87
CA PHE A 30 -8.95 2.33 -32.67
C PHE A 30 -8.50 3.78 -32.89
N ARG A 31 -9.34 4.73 -32.52
CA ARG A 31 -8.99 6.14 -32.62
C ARG A 31 -8.33 6.57 -31.32
N LEU A 32 -7.10 7.07 -31.43
CA LEU A 32 -6.35 7.59 -30.28
C LEU A 32 -7.01 8.88 -29.77
N LEU A 33 -7.28 8.95 -28.48
CA LEU A 33 -7.65 10.18 -27.81
C LEU A 33 -6.43 11.12 -27.76
N PRO A 34 -6.61 12.44 -27.64
CA PRO A 34 -5.50 13.41 -27.67
C PRO A 34 -4.35 13.08 -26.71
N TRP A 35 -4.68 12.64 -25.49
CA TRP A 35 -3.68 12.26 -24.50
C TRP A 35 -2.93 10.97 -24.88
N GLN A 36 -3.60 9.99 -25.49
CA GLN A 36 -3.01 8.75 -25.97
C GLN A 36 -2.09 9.03 -27.17
N GLU A 37 -2.57 9.82 -28.13
CA GLU A 37 -1.78 10.23 -29.29
C GLU A 37 -0.50 10.94 -28.86
N LYS A 38 -0.62 11.88 -27.90
CA LYS A 38 0.53 12.60 -27.36
C LYS A 38 1.58 11.62 -26.80
N ILE A 39 1.18 10.66 -25.97
CA ILE A 39 2.10 9.66 -25.40
C ILE A 39 2.78 8.85 -26.50
N ILE A 40 2.01 8.35 -27.47
CA ILE A 40 2.55 7.56 -28.57
C ILE A 40 3.53 8.38 -29.42
N ARG A 41 3.18 9.61 -29.74
CA ARG A 41 4.06 10.51 -30.51
C ARG A 41 5.36 10.80 -29.75
N ASP A 42 5.25 11.17 -28.49
CA ASP A 42 6.42 11.51 -27.67
C ASP A 42 7.33 10.30 -27.48
N VAL A 43 6.79 9.14 -27.09
CA VAL A 43 7.60 7.94 -26.83
C VAL A 43 8.27 7.42 -28.09
N PHE A 44 7.57 7.37 -29.22
CA PHE A 44 8.10 6.76 -30.45
C PHE A 44 8.75 7.79 -31.40
N GLY A 45 8.43 9.07 -31.26
CA GLY A 45 8.95 10.13 -32.10
C GLY A 45 10.17 10.85 -31.53
N THR A 46 10.35 10.90 -30.22
CA THR A 46 11.54 11.51 -29.62
C THR A 46 12.74 10.59 -29.76
N VAL A 47 13.79 11.11 -30.42
CA VAL A 47 15.02 10.36 -30.71
C VAL A 47 16.20 10.96 -29.98
N ARG A 48 17.25 10.18 -29.83
CA ARG A 48 18.51 10.59 -29.23
C ARG A 48 19.23 11.60 -30.11
N ASP A 49 19.89 12.57 -29.51
CA ASP A 49 20.68 13.57 -30.25
C ASP A 49 21.96 12.96 -30.82
N ASP A 50 22.56 11.99 -30.11
CA ASP A 50 23.78 11.26 -30.50
C ASP A 50 23.52 10.13 -31.50
N ASP A 51 22.31 9.58 -31.54
CA ASP A 51 21.88 8.57 -32.50
C ASP A 51 20.39 8.71 -32.84
N PRO A 52 20.03 9.48 -33.86
CA PRO A 52 18.62 9.68 -34.28
C PRO A 52 17.90 8.40 -34.75
N THR A 53 18.62 7.30 -34.94
CA THR A 53 18.00 6.01 -35.23
C THR A 53 17.34 5.40 -34.01
N MET A 54 17.75 5.79 -32.80
CA MET A 54 17.27 5.26 -31.54
C MET A 54 16.25 6.15 -30.86
N ARG A 55 15.29 5.50 -30.18
CA ARG A 55 14.33 6.12 -29.27
C ARG A 55 15.06 6.77 -28.09
N GLN A 56 14.59 7.94 -27.68
CA GLN A 56 15.10 8.61 -26.48
C GLN A 56 14.70 7.87 -25.21
N TYR A 57 13.42 7.48 -25.12
CA TYR A 57 12.85 6.90 -23.91
C TYR A 57 12.98 5.38 -23.90
N THR A 58 13.46 4.85 -22.77
CA THR A 58 13.48 3.42 -22.48
C THR A 58 12.42 3.03 -21.47
N THR A 59 11.92 3.98 -20.67
CA THR A 59 10.82 3.75 -19.72
C THR A 59 9.74 4.80 -19.92
N ALA A 60 8.51 4.35 -20.07
CA ALA A 60 7.32 5.20 -20.03
C ALA A 60 6.45 4.78 -18.85
N TYR A 61 6.18 5.71 -17.93
CA TYR A 61 5.33 5.50 -16.76
C TYR A 61 4.05 6.31 -16.91
N ILE A 62 2.93 5.59 -17.00
CA ILE A 62 1.60 6.18 -17.20
C ILE A 62 0.72 5.79 -16.02
N GLU A 63 0.48 6.74 -15.14
CA GLU A 63 -0.43 6.58 -14.02
C GLU A 63 -1.74 7.32 -14.31
N ILE A 64 -2.85 6.58 -14.34
CA ILE A 64 -4.14 7.11 -14.78
C ILE A 64 -5.28 6.32 -14.10
N PRO A 65 -6.42 6.96 -13.77
CA PRO A 65 -7.56 6.28 -13.12
C PRO A 65 -8.08 5.07 -13.90
N LYS A 66 -8.85 4.22 -13.22
CA LYS A 66 -9.53 3.08 -13.86
C LYS A 66 -10.52 3.54 -14.93
N LYS A 67 -10.68 2.69 -15.98
CA LYS A 67 -11.61 2.88 -17.10
C LYS A 67 -11.21 3.97 -18.11
N ASN A 68 -9.96 4.42 -18.10
CA ASN A 68 -9.42 5.32 -19.11
C ASN A 68 -8.78 4.62 -20.32
N GLY A 69 -9.00 3.32 -20.52
CA GLY A 69 -8.54 2.60 -21.72
C GLY A 69 -7.12 2.03 -21.64
N LYS A 70 -6.54 1.88 -20.44
CA LYS A 70 -5.14 1.38 -20.23
C LYS A 70 -4.85 0.07 -20.96
N SER A 71 -5.68 -0.95 -20.76
CA SER A 71 -5.38 -2.31 -21.26
C SER A 71 -5.43 -2.39 -22.80
N GLU A 72 -6.34 -1.66 -23.45
CA GLU A 72 -6.37 -1.60 -24.92
C GLU A 72 -5.18 -0.84 -25.48
N LEU A 73 -4.79 0.28 -24.85
CA LEU A 73 -3.59 1.02 -25.22
C LEU A 73 -2.32 0.16 -25.03
N GLY A 74 -2.21 -0.54 -23.89
CA GLY A 74 -1.10 -1.46 -23.62
C GLY A 74 -0.98 -2.59 -24.64
N ALA A 75 -2.11 -3.18 -25.05
CA ALA A 75 -2.17 -4.19 -26.09
C ALA A 75 -1.73 -3.65 -27.46
N ALA A 76 -2.19 -2.46 -27.83
CA ALA A 76 -1.80 -1.82 -29.09
C ALA A 76 -0.31 -1.48 -29.12
N ILE A 77 0.26 -1.02 -27.99
CA ILE A 77 1.71 -0.78 -27.86
C ILE A 77 2.49 -2.09 -27.94
N ALA A 78 2.03 -3.17 -27.28
CA ALA A 78 2.69 -4.47 -27.38
C ALA A 78 2.75 -4.97 -28.84
N LEU A 79 1.64 -4.81 -29.60
CA LEU A 79 1.61 -5.15 -31.01
C LEU A 79 2.51 -4.23 -31.86
N ASN A 80 2.57 -2.94 -31.54
CA ASN A 80 3.49 -2.03 -32.21
C ASN A 80 4.95 -2.44 -32.01
N MET A 81 5.34 -2.82 -30.78
CA MET A 81 6.68 -3.31 -30.46
C MET A 81 6.97 -4.67 -31.10
N LEU A 82 5.96 -5.54 -31.22
CA LEU A 82 6.12 -6.86 -31.84
C LEU A 82 6.36 -6.78 -33.36
N ILE A 83 5.70 -5.84 -34.03
CA ILE A 83 5.51 -5.84 -35.50
C ILE A 83 6.20 -4.66 -36.17
N ASN A 84 6.22 -3.50 -35.53
CA ASN A 84 6.47 -2.20 -36.14
C ASN A 84 7.72 -1.48 -35.61
N ASP A 85 8.46 -2.06 -34.67
CA ASP A 85 9.63 -1.43 -34.04
C ASP A 85 10.97 -1.77 -34.74
N ASP A 86 10.93 -2.43 -35.92
CA ASP A 86 12.07 -2.79 -36.75
C ASP A 86 13.13 -3.68 -36.06
N GLU A 87 12.76 -4.41 -35.01
CA GLU A 87 13.67 -5.31 -34.30
C GLU A 87 13.46 -6.78 -34.70
N TRP A 88 14.54 -7.45 -35.09
CA TRP A 88 14.52 -8.88 -35.43
C TRP A 88 14.52 -9.73 -34.16
N LYS A 89 13.65 -10.76 -34.14
CA LYS A 89 13.48 -11.65 -32.99
C LYS A 89 13.21 -10.86 -31.68
N ALA A 90 12.38 -9.83 -31.78
CA ALA A 90 11.98 -9.05 -30.62
C ALA A 90 11.26 -9.95 -29.60
N GLU A 91 11.57 -9.74 -28.33
CA GLU A 91 10.90 -10.39 -27.20
C GLU A 91 10.05 -9.37 -26.45
N VAL A 92 8.73 -9.46 -26.66
CA VAL A 92 7.74 -8.60 -26.01
C VAL A 92 7.05 -9.38 -24.92
N TYR A 93 6.86 -8.78 -23.75
CA TYR A 93 6.26 -9.44 -22.60
C TYR A 93 5.15 -8.60 -21.96
N SER A 94 4.12 -9.27 -21.44
CA SER A 94 3.16 -8.69 -20.49
C SER A 94 3.40 -9.23 -19.11
N CYS A 95 3.51 -8.32 -18.13
CA CYS A 95 3.72 -8.61 -16.72
C CYS A 95 2.63 -7.96 -15.87
N ALA A 96 2.19 -8.64 -14.82
CA ALA A 96 1.30 -8.12 -13.76
C ALA A 96 1.57 -8.91 -12.46
N SER A 97 0.83 -8.62 -11.40
CA SER A 97 0.93 -9.31 -10.11
C SER A 97 0.66 -10.82 -10.20
N ASP A 98 -0.19 -11.21 -11.14
CA ASP A 98 -0.47 -12.61 -11.45
C ASP A 98 -0.63 -12.84 -12.96
N ARG A 99 -0.59 -14.14 -13.36
CA ARG A 99 -0.66 -14.53 -14.77
C ARG A 99 -2.03 -14.24 -15.42
N GLN A 100 -3.12 -14.23 -14.65
CA GLN A 100 -4.45 -13.95 -15.21
C GLN A 100 -4.56 -12.47 -15.54
N GLN A 101 -4.06 -11.61 -14.65
CA GLN A 101 -4.03 -10.17 -14.86
C GLN A 101 -3.14 -9.80 -16.07
N ALA A 102 -1.92 -10.36 -16.14
CA ALA A 102 -1.04 -10.16 -17.29
C ALA A 102 -1.65 -10.65 -18.63
N ALA A 103 -2.53 -11.65 -18.57
CA ALA A 103 -3.23 -12.16 -19.75
C ALA A 103 -4.29 -11.20 -20.29
N ILE A 104 -4.82 -10.28 -19.51
CA ILE A 104 -5.87 -9.34 -19.95
C ILE A 104 -5.36 -8.52 -21.15
N VAL A 105 -4.15 -7.97 -21.06
CA VAL A 105 -3.54 -7.17 -22.14
C VAL A 105 -3.25 -8.07 -23.36
N PHE A 106 -2.77 -9.28 -23.12
CA PHE A 106 -2.47 -10.26 -24.18
C PHE A 106 -3.73 -10.69 -24.93
N ASP A 107 -4.81 -10.99 -24.22
CA ASP A 107 -6.08 -11.44 -24.82
C ASP A 107 -6.71 -10.32 -25.68
N VAL A 108 -6.62 -9.07 -25.23
CA VAL A 108 -6.99 -7.90 -26.04
C VAL A 108 -6.15 -7.83 -27.33
N ALA A 109 -4.83 -8.01 -27.22
CA ALA A 109 -3.95 -8.02 -28.39
C ALA A 109 -4.30 -9.18 -29.36
N VAL A 110 -4.64 -10.37 -28.84
CA VAL A 110 -5.13 -11.49 -29.65
C VAL A 110 -6.38 -11.10 -30.43
N ASP A 111 -7.34 -10.47 -29.79
CA ASP A 111 -8.58 -10.04 -30.43
C ASP A 111 -8.36 -8.93 -31.47
N MET A 112 -7.45 -7.99 -31.21
CA MET A 112 -7.02 -7.01 -32.22
C MET A 112 -6.39 -7.68 -33.46
N VAL A 113 -5.53 -8.68 -33.26
CA VAL A 113 -4.95 -9.46 -34.38
C VAL A 113 -6.03 -10.20 -35.15
N ARG A 114 -6.99 -10.87 -34.48
CA ARG A 114 -8.10 -11.61 -35.09
C ARG A 114 -9.01 -10.75 -35.96
N GLN A 115 -9.20 -9.50 -35.57
CA GLN A 115 -10.01 -8.53 -36.31
C GLN A 115 -9.29 -7.96 -37.55
N SER A 116 -7.98 -8.23 -37.72
CA SER A 116 -7.18 -7.75 -38.84
C SER A 116 -6.75 -8.90 -39.76
N PRO A 117 -7.35 -9.05 -40.96
CA PRO A 117 -6.95 -10.10 -41.92
C PRO A 117 -5.47 -10.03 -42.32
N ALA A 118 -4.88 -8.84 -42.34
CA ALA A 118 -3.47 -8.64 -42.67
C ALA A 118 -2.54 -9.15 -41.56
N LEU A 119 -2.94 -8.97 -40.29
CA LEU A 119 -2.19 -9.49 -39.15
C LEU A 119 -2.37 -11.00 -38.99
N MET A 120 -3.58 -11.51 -39.16
CA MET A 120 -3.86 -12.96 -39.10
C MET A 120 -3.00 -13.78 -40.05
N LYS A 121 -2.64 -13.24 -41.21
CA LYS A 121 -1.74 -13.91 -42.17
C LYS A 121 -0.27 -13.98 -41.72
N ARG A 122 0.14 -13.14 -40.77
CA ARG A 122 1.54 -12.94 -40.38
C ARG A 122 1.83 -13.32 -38.93
N VAL A 123 0.79 -13.37 -38.08
CA VAL A 123 0.91 -13.66 -36.65
C VAL A 123 0.35 -15.04 -36.36
N LYS A 124 1.18 -15.91 -35.82
CA LYS A 124 0.77 -17.23 -35.31
C LYS A 124 0.43 -17.08 -33.83
N ILE A 125 -0.82 -17.40 -33.45
CA ILE A 125 -1.30 -17.38 -32.07
C ILE A 125 -1.24 -18.79 -31.50
N ILE A 126 -0.65 -18.95 -30.30
CA ILE A 126 -0.53 -20.21 -29.55
C ILE A 126 -1.24 -20.03 -28.21
N PRO A 127 -2.54 -20.39 -28.11
CA PRO A 127 -3.34 -20.13 -26.91
C PRO A 127 -2.84 -20.87 -25.66
N SER A 128 -2.37 -22.09 -25.80
CA SER A 128 -1.92 -22.94 -24.68
C SER A 128 -0.79 -22.31 -23.85
N THR A 129 0.10 -21.58 -24.51
CA THR A 129 1.23 -20.92 -23.87
C THR A 129 1.04 -19.41 -23.73
N ARG A 130 -0.10 -18.85 -24.20
CA ARG A 130 -0.37 -17.42 -24.32
C ARG A 130 0.78 -16.70 -25.00
N ARG A 131 1.06 -17.13 -26.22
CA ARG A 131 2.18 -16.63 -27.03
C ARG A 131 1.71 -16.28 -28.43
N MET A 132 2.19 -15.17 -28.98
CA MET A 132 2.10 -14.83 -30.39
C MET A 132 3.49 -14.83 -31.02
N ILE A 133 3.58 -15.22 -32.30
CA ILE A 133 4.80 -15.19 -33.07
C ILE A 133 4.54 -14.37 -34.35
N TYR A 134 5.27 -13.28 -34.52
CA TYR A 134 5.27 -12.53 -35.76
C TYR A 134 6.27 -13.21 -36.73
N GLN A 135 5.74 -13.97 -37.70
CA GLN A 135 6.50 -14.85 -38.55
C GLN A 135 7.60 -14.16 -39.39
N PRO A 136 7.37 -12.91 -39.92
CA PRO A 136 8.40 -12.28 -40.78
C PRO A 136 9.73 -12.02 -40.08
N THR A 137 9.75 -11.71 -38.79
CA THR A 137 10.97 -11.42 -38.02
C THR A 137 11.31 -12.50 -37.01
N GLY A 138 10.39 -13.46 -36.76
CA GLY A 138 10.50 -14.44 -35.68
C GLY A 138 10.33 -13.85 -34.29
N SER A 139 9.76 -12.63 -34.19
CA SER A 139 9.50 -11.92 -32.92
C SER A 139 8.37 -12.57 -32.14
N ILE A 140 8.44 -12.51 -30.81
CA ILE A 140 7.46 -13.12 -29.94
C ILE A 140 6.80 -12.10 -29.00
N TYR A 141 5.52 -12.33 -28.69
CA TYR A 141 4.84 -11.68 -27.58
C TYR A 141 4.26 -12.76 -26.67
N GLN A 142 4.55 -12.69 -25.38
CA GLN A 142 4.18 -13.73 -24.42
C GLN A 142 3.81 -13.14 -23.05
N VAL A 143 2.85 -13.79 -22.37
CA VAL A 143 2.50 -13.52 -20.97
C VAL A 143 3.50 -14.20 -20.05
N LEU A 144 4.07 -13.45 -19.10
CA LEU A 144 4.91 -14.00 -18.04
C LEU A 144 4.10 -14.26 -16.77
N SER A 145 4.48 -15.33 -16.06
CA SER A 145 4.02 -15.59 -14.69
C SER A 145 4.81 -14.71 -13.72
N SER A 146 4.27 -14.52 -12.49
CA SER A 146 4.94 -13.77 -11.42
C SER A 146 6.18 -14.47 -10.82
N GLU A 147 6.45 -15.73 -11.17
CA GLU A 147 7.61 -16.49 -10.67
C GLU A 147 8.93 -15.89 -11.17
N VAL A 148 9.65 -15.23 -10.29
CA VAL A 148 10.88 -14.48 -10.59
C VAL A 148 12.04 -15.38 -10.99
N ALA A 149 12.20 -16.53 -10.34
CA ALA A 149 13.34 -17.42 -10.56
C ALA A 149 13.51 -17.90 -12.01
N THR A 150 12.44 -17.93 -12.80
CA THR A 150 12.47 -18.39 -14.19
C THR A 150 12.69 -17.28 -15.22
N LYS A 151 12.90 -16.02 -14.80
CA LYS A 151 12.98 -14.85 -15.69
C LYS A 151 14.42 -14.37 -15.95
N HIS A 152 15.40 -14.91 -15.24
CA HIS A 152 16.80 -14.63 -15.55
C HIS A 152 17.19 -15.16 -16.94
N GLY A 153 17.85 -14.31 -17.74
CA GLY A 153 18.30 -14.66 -19.10
C GLY A 153 17.33 -14.30 -20.23
N LEU A 154 16.21 -13.58 -19.95
CA LEU A 154 15.38 -12.99 -21.00
C LEU A 154 16.12 -11.84 -21.69
N ASN A 155 15.83 -11.66 -22.99
CA ASN A 155 16.40 -10.58 -23.80
C ASN A 155 15.27 -9.64 -24.25
N VAL A 156 14.83 -8.80 -23.32
CA VAL A 156 13.59 -8.01 -23.41
C VAL A 156 13.72 -6.87 -24.41
N SER A 157 12.90 -6.88 -25.48
CA SER A 157 12.72 -5.75 -26.39
C SER A 157 11.64 -4.80 -25.88
N ALA A 158 10.56 -5.34 -25.30
CA ALA A 158 9.54 -4.54 -24.61
C ALA A 158 8.86 -5.32 -23.50
N CYS A 159 8.52 -4.62 -22.43
CA CYS A 159 7.71 -5.15 -21.34
C CYS A 159 6.55 -4.19 -21.03
N ILE A 160 5.32 -4.71 -21.11
CA ILE A 160 4.12 -4.01 -20.69
C ILE A 160 3.79 -4.48 -19.27
N PHE A 161 4.03 -3.63 -18.29
CA PHE A 161 3.56 -3.84 -16.93
C PHE A 161 2.15 -3.25 -16.77
N ASP A 162 1.17 -4.11 -16.51
CA ASP A 162 -0.18 -3.68 -16.20
C ASP A 162 -0.43 -3.71 -14.69
N GLU A 163 -1.07 -2.67 -14.16
CA GLU A 163 -1.41 -2.49 -12.75
C GLU A 163 -0.18 -2.66 -11.80
N LEU A 164 0.88 -1.89 -12.05
CA LEU A 164 2.13 -1.94 -11.26
C LEU A 164 1.88 -1.78 -9.74
N HIS A 165 0.84 -1.04 -9.32
CA HIS A 165 0.48 -0.84 -7.92
C HIS A 165 0.07 -2.13 -7.20
N THR A 166 -0.26 -3.20 -7.93
CA THR A 166 -0.64 -4.50 -7.34
C THR A 166 0.54 -5.44 -7.11
N GLN A 167 1.76 -5.05 -7.49
CA GLN A 167 2.94 -5.90 -7.31
C GLN A 167 3.23 -6.10 -5.81
N PRO A 168 3.27 -7.36 -5.34
CA PRO A 168 3.48 -7.64 -3.90
C PRO A 168 4.91 -7.34 -3.45
N THR A 169 5.88 -7.42 -4.37
CA THR A 169 7.29 -7.12 -4.13
C THR A 169 7.92 -6.48 -5.36
N ARG A 170 9.09 -5.87 -5.20
CA ARG A 170 9.85 -5.31 -6.33
C ARG A 170 10.52 -6.35 -7.24
N ALA A 171 10.57 -7.63 -6.82
CA ALA A 171 11.41 -8.64 -7.45
C ALA A 171 11.15 -8.84 -8.95
N LEU A 172 9.88 -8.90 -9.38
CA LEU A 172 9.55 -9.02 -10.81
C LEU A 172 9.95 -7.77 -11.59
N TYR A 173 9.70 -6.59 -11.02
CA TYR A 173 10.08 -5.33 -11.63
C TYR A 173 11.61 -5.27 -11.84
N ASP A 174 12.40 -5.58 -10.81
CA ASP A 174 13.85 -5.56 -10.86
C ASP A 174 14.40 -6.52 -11.93
N VAL A 175 13.96 -7.77 -11.95
CA VAL A 175 14.40 -8.75 -12.95
C VAL A 175 14.05 -8.32 -14.37
N MET A 176 12.89 -7.68 -14.57
CA MET A 176 12.46 -7.25 -15.90
C MET A 176 13.11 -5.95 -16.37
N THR A 177 13.60 -5.11 -15.45
CA THR A 177 14.15 -3.78 -15.78
C THR A 177 15.65 -3.68 -15.60
N GLN A 178 16.27 -4.56 -14.78
CA GLN A 178 17.71 -4.55 -14.53
C GLN A 178 18.41 -5.60 -15.40
N GLY A 179 19.06 -5.14 -16.47
CA GLY A 179 19.90 -5.96 -17.34
C GLY A 179 19.16 -6.80 -18.38
N SER A 180 17.87 -7.04 -18.27
CA SER A 180 17.13 -7.90 -19.21
C SER A 180 17.04 -7.35 -20.64
N GLY A 181 17.23 -6.05 -20.83
CA GLY A 181 17.23 -5.38 -22.13
C GLY A 181 18.60 -4.93 -22.63
N ASP A 182 19.68 -5.23 -21.92
CA ASP A 182 21.02 -4.67 -22.23
C ASP A 182 21.57 -5.08 -23.59
N ALA A 183 21.17 -6.25 -24.11
CA ALA A 183 21.54 -6.70 -25.43
C ALA A 183 20.66 -6.10 -26.56
N ARG A 184 19.64 -5.32 -26.22
CA ARG A 184 18.75 -4.65 -27.17
C ARG A 184 19.18 -3.20 -27.40
N LYS A 185 19.04 -2.73 -28.64
CA LYS A 185 19.41 -1.34 -28.96
C LYS A 185 18.50 -0.32 -28.31
N GLN A 186 17.19 -0.59 -28.27
CA GLN A 186 16.18 0.36 -27.79
C GLN A 186 15.06 -0.37 -27.03
N PRO A 187 15.35 -0.98 -25.86
CA PRO A 187 14.33 -1.65 -25.07
C PRO A 187 13.30 -0.63 -24.59
N LEU A 188 12.05 -1.08 -24.32
CA LEU A 188 10.98 -0.24 -23.80
C LEU A 188 10.23 -0.94 -22.68
N TRP A 189 10.27 -0.35 -21.50
CA TRP A 189 9.40 -0.70 -20.37
C TRP A 189 8.23 0.29 -20.32
N PHE A 190 7.03 -0.23 -20.60
CA PHE A 190 5.80 0.56 -20.60
C PHE A 190 4.98 0.18 -19.36
N LEU A 191 5.00 1.06 -18.35
CA LEU A 191 4.41 0.84 -17.02
C LEU A 191 3.05 1.52 -16.98
N LEU A 192 1.98 0.73 -16.93
CA LEU A 192 0.61 1.19 -16.83
C LEU A 192 0.08 0.92 -15.43
N THR A 193 -0.44 1.92 -14.75
CA THR A 193 -0.95 1.74 -13.39
C THR A 193 -2.05 2.73 -13.03
N THR A 194 -2.69 2.45 -11.92
CA THR A 194 -3.50 3.37 -11.15
C THR A 194 -2.74 3.68 -9.86
N ALA A 195 -3.08 4.74 -9.14
CA ALA A 195 -2.56 5.02 -7.81
C ALA A 195 -2.77 3.82 -6.87
N GLY A 196 -1.78 3.56 -6.03
CA GLY A 196 -1.84 2.52 -5.02
C GLY A 196 -2.27 3.04 -3.65
N THR A 197 -2.16 2.16 -2.66
CA THR A 197 -2.41 2.48 -1.25
C THR A 197 -1.16 2.26 -0.39
N ASP A 198 -0.20 1.49 -0.90
CA ASP A 198 1.05 1.17 -0.21
C ASP A 198 2.18 2.10 -0.68
N ARG A 199 2.60 3.00 0.21
CA ARG A 199 3.71 3.94 -0.05
C ARG A 199 5.10 3.31 0.11
N ASN A 200 5.19 2.03 0.46
CA ASN A 200 6.45 1.26 0.49
C ASN A 200 6.61 0.39 -0.76
N SER A 201 5.65 0.41 -1.68
CA SER A 201 5.66 -0.39 -2.89
C SER A 201 6.62 0.15 -3.95
N ILE A 202 7.07 -0.73 -4.86
CA ILE A 202 7.85 -0.31 -6.04
C ILE A 202 7.07 0.70 -6.91
N CYS A 203 5.74 0.61 -6.95
CA CYS A 203 4.92 1.56 -7.68
C CYS A 203 5.03 2.97 -7.10
N TRP A 204 5.07 3.10 -5.77
CA TRP A 204 5.29 4.38 -5.10
C TRP A 204 6.69 4.95 -5.39
N GLU A 205 7.74 4.13 -5.36
CA GLU A 205 9.10 4.59 -5.71
C GLU A 205 9.14 5.18 -7.13
N VAL A 206 8.47 4.50 -8.09
CA VAL A 206 8.40 4.95 -9.50
C VAL A 206 7.53 6.20 -9.62
N HIS A 207 6.42 6.29 -8.87
CA HIS A 207 5.58 7.48 -8.79
C HIS A 207 6.36 8.69 -8.26
N GLN A 208 7.11 8.55 -7.18
CA GLN A 208 7.96 9.63 -6.63
C GLN A 208 9.04 10.06 -7.64
N LYS A 209 9.67 9.11 -8.33
CA LYS A 209 10.61 9.43 -9.43
C LYS A 209 9.93 10.23 -10.54
N ALA A 210 8.70 9.85 -10.91
CA ALA A 210 7.93 10.56 -11.92
C ALA A 210 7.61 12.00 -11.50
N LEU A 211 7.16 12.21 -10.26
CA LEU A 211 6.93 13.54 -9.68
C LEU A 211 8.20 14.38 -9.66
N ASP A 212 9.32 13.82 -9.18
CA ASP A 212 10.61 14.53 -9.12
C ASP A 212 11.07 15.01 -10.50
N ILE A 213 10.81 14.23 -11.55
CA ILE A 213 11.14 14.60 -12.93
C ILE A 213 10.21 15.70 -13.44
N LEU A 214 8.89 15.57 -13.22
CA LEU A 214 7.90 16.54 -13.64
C LEU A 214 8.08 17.90 -12.97
N GLU A 215 8.51 17.91 -11.70
CA GLU A 215 8.79 19.12 -10.93
C GLU A 215 10.23 19.64 -11.11
N GLY A 216 11.05 18.98 -11.91
CA GLY A 216 12.42 19.40 -12.22
C GLY A 216 13.43 19.15 -11.09
N ARG A 217 13.06 18.37 -10.05
CA ARG A 217 13.99 17.98 -8.97
C ARG A 217 14.98 16.88 -9.39
N LYS A 218 14.59 16.08 -10.39
CA LYS A 218 15.42 15.02 -10.98
C LYS A 218 15.47 15.14 -12.50
N ASN A 219 16.58 14.75 -13.09
CA ASN A 219 16.71 14.65 -14.54
C ASN A 219 17.05 13.21 -14.91
N ASP A 220 16.11 12.54 -15.61
CA ASP A 220 16.35 11.26 -16.26
C ASP A 220 15.80 11.35 -17.70
N PRO A 221 16.65 11.62 -18.68
CA PRO A 221 16.22 11.84 -20.06
C PRO A 221 15.70 10.58 -20.75
N ARG A 222 15.83 9.41 -20.13
CA ARG A 222 15.31 8.14 -20.65
C ARG A 222 13.97 7.73 -20.05
N PHE A 223 13.49 8.47 -19.06
CA PHE A 223 12.24 8.21 -18.38
C PHE A 223 11.15 9.21 -18.84
N TYR A 224 10.02 8.69 -19.31
CA TYR A 224 8.86 9.48 -19.74
C TYR A 224 7.72 9.36 -18.73
N PRO A 225 7.52 10.36 -17.86
CA PRO A 225 6.46 10.34 -16.86
C PRO A 225 5.16 10.97 -17.37
N VAL A 226 4.03 10.33 -17.13
CA VAL A 226 2.69 10.89 -17.30
C VAL A 226 1.83 10.54 -16.10
N LEU A 227 1.35 11.53 -15.38
CA LEU A 227 0.49 11.39 -14.21
C LEU A 227 -0.84 12.10 -14.45
N PHE A 228 -1.92 11.33 -14.51
CA PHE A 228 -3.28 11.84 -14.49
C PHE A 228 -3.90 11.51 -13.13
N GLY A 229 -4.29 12.52 -12.39
CA GLY A 229 -4.85 12.37 -11.06
C GLY A 229 -5.02 13.71 -10.37
N LEU A 230 -5.50 13.67 -9.15
CA LEU A 230 -5.64 14.86 -8.32
C LEU A 230 -4.58 14.86 -7.20
N PRO A 231 -4.01 16.03 -6.86
CA PRO A 231 -3.25 16.20 -5.63
C PRO A 231 -4.08 15.82 -4.38
N ASP A 232 -3.41 15.45 -3.30
CA ASP A 232 -4.08 15.01 -2.06
C ASP A 232 -5.04 16.08 -1.49
N GLU A 233 -4.68 17.36 -1.62
CA GLU A 233 -5.43 18.52 -1.11
C GLU A 233 -6.54 19.01 -2.05
N ALA A 234 -6.63 18.46 -3.27
CA ALA A 234 -7.65 18.89 -4.21
C ALA A 234 -9.05 18.46 -3.78
N ASP A 235 -10.02 19.32 -4.03
CA ASP A 235 -11.43 19.03 -3.77
C ASP A 235 -11.90 17.84 -4.64
N TRP A 236 -12.06 16.70 -4.00
CA TRP A 236 -12.49 15.46 -4.64
C TRP A 236 -13.98 15.44 -4.99
N THR A 237 -14.77 16.40 -4.50
CA THR A 237 -16.22 16.51 -4.74
C THR A 237 -16.55 17.30 -6.01
N SER A 238 -15.58 18.06 -6.55
CA SER A 238 -15.75 18.89 -7.74
C SER A 238 -15.73 18.08 -9.03
N GLU A 239 -16.79 18.19 -9.85
CA GLU A 239 -16.86 17.55 -11.17
C GLU A 239 -15.76 18.05 -12.12
N GLU A 240 -15.38 19.32 -12.04
CA GLU A 240 -14.26 19.86 -12.82
C GLU A 240 -12.97 19.09 -12.56
N ASN A 241 -12.72 18.76 -11.29
CA ASN A 241 -11.56 17.95 -10.89
C ASN A 241 -11.67 16.52 -11.40
N TRP A 242 -12.89 15.96 -11.52
CA TRP A 242 -13.06 14.62 -12.11
C TRP A 242 -12.65 14.57 -13.58
N TYR A 243 -12.95 15.63 -14.37
CA TYR A 243 -12.48 15.75 -15.75
C TYR A 243 -10.95 15.92 -15.82
N ARG A 244 -10.35 16.70 -14.91
CA ARG A 244 -8.89 16.85 -14.85
C ARG A 244 -8.18 15.52 -14.58
N ALA A 245 -8.73 14.68 -13.71
CA ALA A 245 -8.17 13.37 -13.40
C ALA A 245 -8.39 12.33 -14.51
N ASN A 246 -9.49 12.44 -15.27
CA ASN A 246 -9.92 11.42 -16.22
C ASN A 246 -9.94 11.98 -17.67
N PRO A 247 -8.83 11.94 -18.39
CA PRO A 247 -8.74 12.50 -19.74
C PRO A 247 -9.56 11.72 -20.78
N SER A 248 -10.14 10.59 -20.43
CA SER A 248 -11.05 9.79 -21.27
C SER A 248 -12.52 9.88 -20.82
N LEU A 249 -12.84 10.80 -19.90
CA LEU A 249 -14.22 11.00 -19.44
C LEU A 249 -15.10 11.43 -20.63
N ASP A 250 -16.30 10.90 -20.69
CA ASP A 250 -17.28 10.99 -21.80
C ASP A 250 -16.86 10.29 -23.11
N HIS A 251 -15.68 9.66 -23.13
CA HIS A 251 -15.26 8.78 -24.23
C HIS A 251 -15.32 7.30 -23.86
N THR A 252 -14.68 6.91 -22.74
CA THR A 252 -14.63 5.51 -22.28
C THR A 252 -15.53 5.25 -21.08
N ILE A 253 -15.88 6.29 -20.35
CA ILE A 253 -16.80 6.26 -19.20
C ILE A 253 -17.61 7.55 -19.19
N THR A 254 -18.92 7.46 -18.99
CA THR A 254 -19.79 8.63 -18.90
C THR A 254 -19.72 9.28 -17.53
N ILE A 255 -19.93 10.61 -17.49
CA ILE A 255 -19.96 11.39 -16.24
C ILE A 255 -21.00 10.84 -15.25
N ASP A 256 -22.14 10.33 -15.72
CA ASP A 256 -23.19 9.78 -14.85
C ASP A 256 -22.71 8.56 -14.05
N LYS A 257 -21.88 7.69 -14.64
CA LYS A 257 -21.25 6.58 -13.89
C LYS A 257 -20.27 7.05 -12.83
N VAL A 258 -19.64 8.20 -13.02
CA VAL A 258 -18.76 8.79 -12.01
C VAL A 258 -19.61 9.42 -10.90
N ARG A 259 -20.72 10.11 -11.25
CA ARG A 259 -21.69 10.64 -10.28
C ARG A 259 -22.30 9.53 -9.40
N ASP A 260 -22.64 8.37 -9.99
CA ASP A 260 -23.13 7.22 -9.24
C ASP A 260 -22.10 6.69 -8.26
N ALA A 261 -20.85 6.58 -8.71
CA ALA A 261 -19.74 6.16 -7.83
C ALA A 261 -19.45 7.19 -6.72
N PHE A 262 -19.59 8.48 -7.02
CA PHE A 262 -19.45 9.56 -6.03
C PHE A 262 -20.55 9.52 -4.97
N ARG A 263 -21.83 9.33 -5.35
CA ARG A 263 -22.92 9.19 -4.38
C ARG A 263 -22.65 8.08 -3.39
N LYS A 264 -22.16 6.92 -3.89
CA LYS A 264 -21.76 5.82 -3.03
C LYS A 264 -20.56 6.18 -2.14
N ALA A 265 -19.60 6.93 -2.66
CA ALA A 265 -18.42 7.36 -1.90
C ALA A 265 -18.75 8.24 -0.69
N GLN A 266 -19.91 8.89 -0.67
CA GLN A 266 -20.38 9.69 0.46
C GLN A 266 -20.98 8.86 1.60
N GLU A 267 -21.22 7.56 1.40
CA GLU A 267 -21.85 6.70 2.39
C GLU A 267 -20.87 6.21 3.47
N THR A 268 -19.63 5.89 3.07
CA THR A 268 -18.62 5.41 4.02
C THR A 268 -17.20 5.89 3.67
N PRO A 269 -16.30 6.06 4.66
CA PRO A 269 -14.89 6.40 4.41
C PRO A 269 -14.16 5.40 3.51
N ALA A 270 -14.57 4.13 3.52
CA ALA A 270 -14.00 3.09 2.65
C ALA A 270 -14.38 3.32 1.19
N ASP A 271 -15.63 3.66 0.93
CA ASP A 271 -16.11 3.97 -0.42
C ASP A 271 -15.51 5.29 -0.94
N GLU A 272 -15.33 6.30 -0.05
CA GLU A 272 -14.58 7.52 -0.38
C GLU A 272 -13.15 7.20 -0.83
N ASN A 273 -12.40 6.45 -0.02
CA ASN A 273 -11.03 6.06 -0.38
C ASN A 273 -10.97 5.29 -1.70
N GLN A 274 -11.91 4.38 -1.92
CA GLN A 274 -12.00 3.64 -3.19
C GLN A 274 -12.28 4.57 -4.38
N PHE A 275 -13.19 5.53 -4.23
CA PHE A 275 -13.49 6.53 -5.26
C PHE A 275 -12.27 7.40 -5.56
N ARG A 276 -11.63 7.95 -4.53
CA ARG A 276 -10.44 8.79 -4.66
C ARG A 276 -9.29 8.05 -5.33
N GLN A 277 -9.03 6.80 -4.93
CA GLN A 277 -8.00 5.97 -5.55
C GLN A 277 -8.33 5.61 -7.01
N LEU A 278 -9.50 5.03 -7.24
CA LEU A 278 -9.80 4.39 -8.53
C LEU A 278 -10.36 5.34 -9.58
N ARG A 279 -11.02 6.44 -9.16
CA ARG A 279 -11.63 7.42 -10.06
C ARG A 279 -10.84 8.72 -10.18
N LEU A 280 -10.10 9.09 -9.12
CA LEU A 280 -9.34 10.34 -9.09
C LEU A 280 -7.83 10.13 -9.06
N ASN A 281 -7.40 8.87 -8.99
CA ASN A 281 -6.00 8.47 -8.99
C ASN A 281 -5.17 9.15 -7.89
N GLN A 282 -5.80 9.32 -6.72
CA GLN A 282 -5.11 9.81 -5.52
C GLN A 282 -4.47 8.65 -4.77
N TRP A 283 -3.27 8.86 -4.27
CA TRP A 283 -2.58 7.92 -3.38
C TRP A 283 -3.17 8.02 -1.98
N VAL A 284 -4.25 7.27 -1.75
CA VAL A 284 -4.92 7.23 -0.44
C VAL A 284 -4.14 6.32 0.51
N LYS A 285 -4.07 6.73 1.77
CA LYS A 285 -3.63 5.82 2.82
C LYS A 285 -4.73 4.77 3.00
N GLN A 286 -4.36 3.54 3.02
CA GLN A 286 -5.12 2.29 3.12
C GLN A 286 -6.66 2.36 3.06
N SER A 287 -7.28 1.41 2.38
CA SER A 287 -8.69 1.42 1.99
C SER A 287 -9.71 1.33 3.13
N VAL A 288 -9.28 1.06 4.36
CA VAL A 288 -10.19 1.04 5.54
C VAL A 288 -9.40 1.44 6.78
N ARG A 289 -9.43 2.72 7.13
CA ARG A 289 -9.08 3.12 8.49
C ARG A 289 -10.09 2.49 9.43
N TRP A 290 -9.60 1.66 10.33
CA TRP A 290 -10.43 1.11 11.38
C TRP A 290 -10.84 2.18 12.38
N MET A 291 -9.89 3.00 12.86
CA MET A 291 -10.13 4.06 13.83
C MET A 291 -10.50 5.37 13.13
N PRO A 292 -11.64 6.01 13.42
CA PRO A 292 -11.93 7.37 13.00
C PRO A 292 -11.02 8.35 13.76
N MET A 293 -10.01 8.88 13.04
CA MET A 293 -8.92 9.64 13.67
C MET A 293 -9.35 11.00 14.20
N ASP A 294 -10.44 11.59 13.69
CA ASP A 294 -11.10 12.76 14.27
C ASP A 294 -11.59 12.47 15.69
N LYS A 295 -12.27 11.34 15.89
CA LYS A 295 -12.75 10.90 17.21
C LYS A 295 -11.61 10.48 18.14
N TRP A 296 -10.59 9.84 17.60
CA TRP A 296 -9.37 9.55 18.34
C TRP A 296 -8.72 10.85 18.86
N ASP A 297 -8.54 11.85 18.00
CA ASP A 297 -7.92 13.12 18.36
C ASP A 297 -8.73 13.92 19.42
N GLU A 298 -10.06 13.82 19.41
CA GLU A 298 -10.93 14.36 20.45
C GLU A 298 -10.67 13.73 21.84
N CYS A 299 -10.16 12.49 21.88
CA CYS A 299 -9.74 11.79 23.11
C CYS A 299 -8.31 12.15 23.57
N GLY A 300 -7.66 13.13 22.94
CA GLY A 300 -6.28 13.55 23.21
C GLY A 300 -6.08 14.45 24.43
N GLY A 301 -7.01 14.48 25.38
CA GLY A 301 -6.94 15.29 26.60
C GLY A 301 -5.65 15.03 27.41
N VAL A 302 -5.29 15.97 28.29
CA VAL A 302 -4.07 15.88 29.10
C VAL A 302 -4.15 14.72 30.08
N VAL A 303 -3.15 13.85 30.07
CA VAL A 303 -2.92 12.81 31.08
C VAL A 303 -1.73 13.22 31.95
N ASP A 304 -1.98 13.52 33.23
CA ASP A 304 -0.93 13.82 34.19
C ASP A 304 -0.43 12.52 34.84
N PRO A 305 0.82 12.07 34.57
CA PRO A 305 1.35 10.84 35.15
C PRO A 305 1.44 10.86 36.68
N TYR A 306 1.64 12.04 37.28
CA TYR A 306 1.74 12.17 38.74
C TYR A 306 0.37 12.00 39.41
N ALA A 307 -0.70 12.44 38.77
CA ALA A 307 -2.06 12.25 39.28
C ALA A 307 -2.52 10.78 39.23
N LEU A 308 -1.75 9.91 38.57
CA LEU A 308 -2.04 8.47 38.45
C LEU A 308 -1.19 7.62 39.41
N GLU A 309 -0.27 8.22 40.20
CA GLU A 309 0.56 7.48 41.15
C GLU A 309 -0.28 6.73 42.18
N GLY A 310 0.09 5.49 42.43
CA GLY A 310 -0.64 4.57 43.32
C GLY A 310 -1.96 4.03 42.77
N ARG A 311 -2.40 4.45 41.59
CA ARG A 311 -3.63 3.93 40.97
C ARG A 311 -3.39 2.55 40.35
N ALA A 312 -4.39 1.68 40.47
CA ALA A 312 -4.43 0.40 39.81
C ALA A 312 -4.48 0.57 38.29
N CYS A 313 -3.64 -0.17 37.58
CA CYS A 313 -3.60 -0.19 36.13
C CYS A 313 -3.27 -1.58 35.59
N TYR A 314 -3.47 -1.74 34.30
CA TYR A 314 -3.21 -2.96 33.56
C TYR A 314 -2.30 -2.63 32.38
N ALA A 315 -1.34 -3.50 32.09
CA ALA A 315 -0.35 -3.26 31.05
C ALA A 315 -0.52 -4.22 29.87
N GLY A 316 -0.17 -3.73 28.69
CA GLY A 316 0.06 -4.56 27.51
C GLY A 316 1.46 -4.34 26.99
N LEU A 317 2.20 -5.41 26.78
CA LEU A 317 3.58 -5.41 26.32
C LEU A 317 3.70 -6.14 24.97
N ASP A 318 4.03 -5.41 23.93
CA ASP A 318 4.28 -5.93 22.59
C ASP A 318 5.77 -5.79 22.26
N LEU A 319 6.48 -6.93 22.32
CA LEU A 319 7.93 -7.00 22.13
C LEU A 319 8.29 -7.26 20.67
N SER A 320 9.23 -6.47 20.15
CA SER A 320 9.83 -6.72 18.85
C SER A 320 11.08 -7.61 18.96
N SER A 321 11.27 -8.53 18.01
CA SER A 321 12.45 -9.40 18.00
C SER A 321 13.72 -8.70 17.46
N THR A 322 13.63 -7.91 16.39
CA THR A 322 14.81 -7.27 15.75
C THR A 322 14.53 -6.00 14.98
N SER A 323 13.35 -5.85 14.38
CA SER A 323 13.10 -4.77 13.42
C SER A 323 11.87 -3.91 13.71
N ASP A 324 11.09 -4.23 14.73
CA ASP A 324 9.85 -3.53 15.03
C ASP A 324 9.99 -2.59 16.23
N LEU A 325 8.96 -1.79 16.48
CA LEU A 325 8.86 -0.92 17.63
C LEU A 325 8.46 -1.76 18.84
N THR A 326 9.16 -1.66 19.97
CA THR A 326 8.68 -2.26 21.23
C THR A 326 7.77 -1.27 21.92
N ALA A 327 6.62 -1.74 22.39
CA ALA A 327 5.62 -0.91 23.04
C ALA A 327 5.14 -1.50 24.37
N LEU A 328 5.04 -0.66 25.38
CA LEU A 328 4.32 -0.91 26.63
C LEU A 328 3.24 0.14 26.78
N VAL A 329 2.02 -0.27 27.08
CA VAL A 329 0.91 0.67 27.33
C VAL A 329 0.26 0.34 28.67
N LEU A 330 0.15 1.34 29.55
CA LEU A 330 -0.60 1.24 30.78
C LEU A 330 -2.02 1.80 30.55
N ALA A 331 -3.03 1.03 30.93
CA ALA A 331 -4.43 1.45 30.93
C ALA A 331 -4.95 1.54 32.37
N PHE A 332 -5.39 2.71 32.78
CA PHE A 332 -5.96 3.01 34.09
C PHE A 332 -7.48 3.02 33.96
N PRO A 333 -8.19 2.08 34.57
CA PRO A 333 -9.65 2.09 34.59
C PRO A 333 -10.22 3.31 35.30
N PRO A 334 -11.45 3.74 34.94
CA PRO A 334 -12.15 4.81 35.66
C PRO A 334 -12.45 4.41 37.11
N THR A 335 -12.37 5.38 38.01
CA THR A 335 -12.74 5.24 39.45
C THR A 335 -14.17 5.73 39.72
N SER A 336 -14.80 6.40 38.74
CA SER A 336 -16.19 6.83 38.76
C SER A 336 -16.83 6.69 37.38
N GLU A 337 -18.16 6.71 37.28
CA GLU A 337 -18.89 6.56 36.02
C GLU A 337 -18.55 7.64 34.98
N ASP A 338 -18.22 8.84 35.40
CA ASP A 338 -17.92 9.99 34.55
C ASP A 338 -16.43 10.07 34.14
N GLU A 339 -15.55 9.28 34.76
CA GLU A 339 -14.12 9.31 34.45
C GLU A 339 -13.79 8.46 33.20
N PRO A 340 -12.98 8.96 32.25
CA PRO A 340 -12.51 8.15 31.14
C PRO A 340 -11.38 7.21 31.58
N TYR A 341 -11.15 6.13 30.81
CA TYR A 341 -9.89 5.39 30.87
C TYR A 341 -8.73 6.33 30.55
N ARG A 342 -7.62 6.24 31.29
CA ARG A 342 -6.41 6.99 31.03
C ARG A 342 -5.31 6.05 30.55
N VAL A 343 -4.52 6.52 29.57
CA VAL A 343 -3.54 5.69 28.90
C VAL A 343 -2.17 6.37 28.95
N LEU A 344 -1.14 5.62 29.36
CA LEU A 344 0.27 6.02 29.30
C LEU A 344 1.03 5.05 28.40
N PRO A 345 1.43 5.47 27.20
CA PRO A 345 2.22 4.63 26.29
C PRO A 345 3.72 4.92 26.41
N PHE A 346 4.53 3.86 26.24
CA PHE A 346 6.00 3.91 26.22
C PHE A 346 6.52 3.11 25.04
N PHE A 347 7.57 3.62 24.38
CA PHE A 347 8.11 3.04 23.15
C PHE A 347 9.62 2.99 23.17
N TRP A 348 10.21 1.94 22.57
CA TRP A 348 11.65 1.76 22.47
C TRP A 348 12.11 1.38 21.08
N LEU A 349 13.26 1.92 20.67
CA LEU A 349 14.00 1.57 19.45
C LEU A 349 15.51 1.50 19.74
N PRO A 350 16.26 0.65 18.99
CA PRO A 350 17.72 0.67 19.05
C PRO A 350 18.28 1.96 18.47
N GLU A 351 19.25 2.58 19.16
CA GLU A 351 19.82 3.88 18.78
C GLU A 351 20.58 3.81 17.44
N GLU A 352 21.41 2.78 17.24
CA GLU A 352 22.25 2.66 16.04
C GLU A 352 21.44 2.49 14.75
N THR A 353 20.24 1.94 14.83
CA THR A 353 19.35 1.74 13.67
C THR A 353 18.43 2.91 13.37
N LEU A 354 18.36 3.92 14.26
CA LEU A 354 17.39 5.02 14.20
C LEU A 354 17.46 5.80 12.87
N SER A 355 18.66 6.24 12.47
CA SER A 355 18.85 7.02 11.23
C SER A 355 18.52 6.20 9.97
N LEU A 356 18.84 4.91 9.99
CA LEU A 356 18.51 4.00 8.88
C LEU A 356 16.98 3.83 8.75
N ARG A 357 16.29 3.69 9.88
CA ARG A 357 14.83 3.56 9.93
C ARG A 357 14.12 4.82 9.45
N VAL A 358 14.56 5.99 9.87
CA VAL A 358 14.02 7.28 9.38
C VAL A 358 14.07 7.35 7.86
N ARG A 359 15.20 6.92 7.24
CA ARG A 359 15.37 6.92 5.78
C ARG A 359 14.53 5.86 5.08
N ARG A 360 14.41 4.67 5.68
CA ARG A 360 13.68 3.53 5.10
C ARG A 360 12.17 3.72 5.19
N ASP A 361 11.69 4.10 6.39
CA ASP A 361 10.27 4.11 6.72
C ASP A 361 9.64 5.50 6.49
N HIS A 362 10.47 6.54 6.23
CA HIS A 362 10.05 7.95 6.09
C HIS A 362 9.25 8.48 7.31
N VAL A 363 9.54 7.93 8.50
CA VAL A 363 8.89 8.25 9.77
C VAL A 363 9.88 9.04 10.66
N PRO A 364 9.45 10.13 11.33
CA PRO A 364 10.35 11.00 12.10
C PRO A 364 10.73 10.43 13.48
N TYR A 365 11.22 9.19 13.53
CA TYR A 365 11.62 8.53 14.78
C TYR A 365 12.67 9.32 15.57
N ASP A 366 13.60 9.98 14.87
CA ASP A 366 14.64 10.81 15.47
C ASP A 366 14.07 12.04 16.18
N GLN A 367 13.03 12.66 15.62
CA GLN A 367 12.33 13.78 16.26
C GLN A 367 11.54 13.31 17.48
N TRP A 368 10.89 12.14 17.39
CA TRP A 368 10.18 11.56 18.53
C TRP A 368 11.11 11.14 19.65
N ALA A 369 12.28 10.58 19.33
CA ALA A 369 13.31 10.27 20.32
C ALA A 369 13.85 11.53 21.00
N LYS A 370 14.21 12.58 20.24
CA LYS A 370 14.65 13.88 20.80
C LYS A 370 13.63 14.55 21.73
N ARG A 371 12.35 14.32 21.47
CA ARG A 371 11.23 14.85 22.28
C ARG A 371 10.80 13.94 23.43
N GLY A 372 11.45 12.78 23.59
CA GLY A 372 11.16 11.81 24.65
C GLY A 372 9.92 10.94 24.43
N PHE A 373 9.33 10.94 23.22
CA PHE A 373 8.21 10.07 22.89
C PHE A 373 8.63 8.64 22.55
N ILE A 374 9.89 8.43 22.21
CA ILE A 374 10.52 7.12 22.04
C ILE A 374 11.82 7.14 22.86
N GLN A 375 12.06 6.10 23.63
CA GLN A 375 13.33 5.88 24.31
C GLN A 375 14.26 5.07 23.40
N THR A 376 15.54 5.39 23.40
CA THR A 376 16.53 4.62 22.64
C THR A 376 17.31 3.70 23.58
N THR A 377 17.60 2.49 23.11
CA THR A 377 18.51 1.55 23.79
C THR A 377 19.82 1.46 23.02
N GLU A 378 20.94 1.27 23.71
CA GLU A 378 22.26 1.10 23.09
C GLU A 378 22.28 -0.12 22.15
N GLY A 379 23.03 -0.02 21.04
CA GLY A 379 23.26 -1.10 20.09
C GLY A 379 22.22 -1.21 18.96
N ASN A 380 22.24 -2.36 18.27
CA ASN A 380 21.44 -2.64 17.07
C ASN A 380 20.12 -3.35 17.36
N VAL A 381 19.91 -3.83 18.58
CA VAL A 381 18.71 -4.54 19.04
C VAL A 381 18.18 -3.91 20.32
N VAL A 382 16.90 -4.07 20.58
CA VAL A 382 16.30 -3.56 21.81
C VAL A 382 16.80 -4.39 23.00
N HIS A 383 17.38 -3.72 23.99
CA HIS A 383 17.86 -4.35 25.22
C HIS A 383 16.71 -4.57 26.21
N TYR A 384 16.28 -5.82 26.36
CA TYR A 384 15.17 -6.18 27.24
C TYR A 384 15.43 -5.83 28.72
N GLY A 385 16.66 -5.99 29.22
CA GLY A 385 17.01 -5.58 30.58
C GLY A 385 16.82 -4.09 30.89
N PHE A 386 16.84 -3.23 29.86
CA PHE A 386 16.46 -1.82 30.01
C PHE A 386 14.96 -1.68 30.23
N ILE A 387 14.16 -2.43 29.46
CA ILE A 387 12.70 -2.41 29.56
C ILE A 387 12.24 -3.03 30.89
N GLU A 388 12.85 -4.14 31.33
CA GLU A 388 12.59 -4.77 32.63
C GLU A 388 12.77 -3.78 33.77
N ARG A 389 13.92 -3.10 33.84
CA ARG A 389 14.17 -2.06 34.85
C ARG A 389 13.12 -0.95 34.80
N PHE A 390 12.79 -0.48 33.60
CA PHE A 390 11.78 0.56 33.43
C PHE A 390 10.39 0.10 33.92
N ILE A 391 10.01 -1.15 33.69
CA ILE A 391 8.76 -1.72 34.21
C ILE A 391 8.79 -1.78 35.73
N CYS A 392 9.92 -2.16 36.36
CA CYS A 392 10.08 -2.15 37.81
C CYS A 392 9.92 -0.72 38.37
N GLU A 393 10.55 0.29 37.75
CA GLU A 393 10.38 1.71 38.12
C GLU A 393 8.91 2.18 37.98
N LEU A 394 8.19 1.70 36.98
CA LEU A 394 6.75 1.98 36.85
C LEU A 394 5.93 1.26 37.94
N GLY A 395 6.33 0.05 38.34
CA GLY A 395 5.70 -0.70 39.43
C GLY A 395 5.85 -0.05 40.81
N GLU A 396 6.94 0.75 41.03
CA GLU A 396 7.11 1.57 42.23
C GLU A 396 6.13 2.78 42.27
N ARG A 397 5.70 3.24 41.08
CA ARG A 397 4.84 4.42 40.95
C ARG A 397 3.35 4.07 40.82
N TYR A 398 3.03 2.99 40.11
CA TYR A 398 1.67 2.58 39.77
C TYR A 398 1.40 1.16 40.27
N ASP A 399 0.18 0.88 40.66
CA ASP A 399 -0.26 -0.46 41.05
C ASP A 399 -0.58 -1.29 39.79
N ILE A 400 0.49 -1.84 39.15
CA ILE A 400 0.36 -2.66 37.93
C ILE A 400 -0.13 -4.06 38.34
N ARG A 401 -1.42 -4.32 38.10
CA ARG A 401 -2.07 -5.57 38.49
C ARG A 401 -1.70 -6.76 37.63
N GLU A 402 -1.69 -6.54 36.31
CA GLU A 402 -1.36 -7.57 35.32
C GLU A 402 -0.69 -6.96 34.10
N ILE A 403 0.21 -7.71 33.48
CA ILE A 403 0.90 -7.37 32.23
C ILE A 403 0.57 -8.43 31.18
N ALA A 404 -0.25 -8.08 30.19
CA ALA A 404 -0.49 -8.94 29.04
C ALA A 404 0.69 -8.89 28.07
N HIS A 405 1.14 -10.05 27.58
CA HIS A 405 2.25 -10.16 26.63
C HIS A 405 1.96 -11.19 25.53
N ASP A 406 2.62 -11.06 24.37
CA ASP A 406 2.51 -12.07 23.31
C ASP A 406 3.16 -13.39 23.76
N ARG A 407 2.47 -14.51 23.51
CA ARG A 407 2.88 -15.86 23.91
C ARG A 407 4.23 -16.29 23.34
N TRP A 408 4.67 -15.74 22.23
CA TRP A 408 5.74 -16.32 21.42
C TRP A 408 7.13 -15.68 21.62
N ASN A 409 7.25 -14.49 22.17
CA ASN A 409 8.48 -13.70 22.04
C ASN A 409 9.22 -13.34 23.33
N ALA A 410 8.87 -13.84 24.53
CA ALA A 410 9.34 -13.20 25.75
C ALA A 410 9.73 -14.13 26.93
N THR A 411 10.07 -15.38 26.73
CA THR A 411 10.20 -16.37 27.82
C THR A 411 11.16 -15.93 28.95
N MET A 412 12.34 -15.38 28.63
CA MET A 412 13.28 -14.92 29.66
C MET A 412 12.78 -13.66 30.38
N MET A 413 12.32 -12.65 29.64
CA MET A 413 11.81 -11.42 30.23
C MET A 413 10.58 -11.65 31.10
N VAL A 414 9.68 -12.53 30.67
CA VAL A 414 8.50 -12.91 31.47
C VAL A 414 8.91 -13.53 32.79
N GLN A 415 9.87 -14.48 32.81
CA GLN A 415 10.38 -15.09 34.03
C GLN A 415 11.01 -14.02 34.96
N THR A 416 11.83 -13.13 34.43
CA THR A 416 12.44 -12.05 35.22
C THR A 416 11.37 -11.17 35.88
N LEU A 417 10.36 -10.74 35.12
CA LEU A 417 9.29 -9.90 35.66
C LEU A 417 8.39 -10.65 36.67
N GLU A 418 8.18 -11.94 36.47
CA GLU A 418 7.48 -12.79 37.46
C GLU A 418 8.30 -12.93 38.78
N ASP A 419 9.61 -13.11 38.67
CA ASP A 419 10.52 -13.13 39.81
C ASP A 419 10.56 -11.77 40.55
N ASP A 420 10.40 -10.67 39.84
CA ASP A 420 10.25 -9.31 40.39
C ASP A 420 8.83 -9.02 40.95
N GLY A 421 7.91 -9.99 40.89
CA GLY A 421 6.59 -9.96 41.53
C GLY A 421 5.45 -9.48 40.64
N PHE A 422 5.67 -9.30 39.33
CA PHE A 422 4.60 -8.94 38.38
C PHE A 422 3.77 -10.13 37.95
N THR A 423 2.47 -9.93 37.74
CA THR A 423 1.59 -10.96 37.18
C THR A 423 1.60 -10.88 35.66
N MET A 424 2.31 -11.83 35.02
CA MET A 424 2.42 -11.91 33.57
C MET A 424 1.31 -12.78 32.97
N VAL A 425 0.57 -12.26 31.98
CA VAL A 425 -0.58 -12.94 31.37
C VAL A 425 -0.36 -13.14 29.87
N PRO A 426 -0.26 -14.40 29.40
CA PRO A 426 -0.10 -14.65 27.98
C PRO A 426 -1.37 -14.29 27.20
N PHE A 427 -1.21 -13.49 26.16
CA PHE A 427 -2.29 -13.01 25.29
C PHE A 427 -2.15 -13.58 23.88
N GLY A 428 -3.25 -14.06 23.30
CA GLY A 428 -3.27 -14.56 21.92
C GLY A 428 -3.65 -13.46 20.94
N GLN A 429 -2.87 -13.27 19.87
CA GLN A 429 -3.18 -12.30 18.81
C GLN A 429 -4.19 -12.85 17.76
N GLY A 430 -5.02 -13.81 18.13
CA GLY A 430 -6.11 -14.36 17.34
C GLY A 430 -7.44 -13.59 17.52
N PHE A 431 -8.42 -13.88 16.66
CA PHE A 431 -9.75 -13.26 16.74
C PHE A 431 -10.42 -13.43 18.11
N LYS A 432 -10.24 -14.58 18.76
CA LYS A 432 -10.86 -14.90 20.05
C LYS A 432 -10.45 -13.91 21.15
N ASP A 433 -9.15 -13.65 21.25
CA ASP A 433 -8.60 -12.83 22.34
C ASP A 433 -8.64 -11.33 21.97
N MET A 434 -8.38 -10.98 20.71
CA MET A 434 -8.33 -9.58 20.28
C MET A 434 -9.71 -8.94 20.05
N SER A 435 -10.75 -9.71 19.66
CA SER A 435 -12.01 -9.12 19.24
C SER A 435 -12.73 -8.32 20.32
N PRO A 436 -12.91 -8.83 21.55
CA PRO A 436 -13.60 -8.06 22.59
C PRO A 436 -12.93 -6.72 22.92
N PRO A 437 -11.61 -6.66 23.23
CA PRO A 437 -10.96 -5.40 23.57
C PRO A 437 -10.80 -4.46 22.37
N THR A 438 -10.71 -4.99 21.13
CA THR A 438 -10.68 -4.15 19.92
C THR A 438 -12.02 -3.44 19.71
N LYS A 439 -13.15 -4.14 19.91
CA LYS A 439 -14.49 -3.55 19.86
C LYS A 439 -14.69 -2.53 20.99
N GLU A 440 -14.21 -2.85 22.19
CA GLU A 440 -14.30 -1.95 23.33
C GLU A 440 -13.49 -0.68 23.11
N LEU A 441 -12.27 -0.77 22.57
CA LEU A 441 -11.47 0.42 22.25
C LEU A 441 -12.22 1.36 21.30
N MET A 442 -12.85 0.82 20.26
CA MET A 442 -13.69 1.62 19.35
C MET A 442 -14.84 2.28 20.08
N ARG A 443 -15.55 1.54 20.96
CA ARG A 443 -16.66 2.09 21.75
C ARG A 443 -16.20 3.23 22.67
N LEU A 444 -15.08 3.04 23.40
CA LEU A 444 -14.52 4.04 24.29
C LEU A 444 -14.14 5.33 23.56
N VAL A 445 -13.60 5.22 22.35
CA VAL A 445 -13.25 6.38 21.52
C VAL A 445 -14.52 7.11 21.04
N LEU A 446 -15.50 6.38 20.52
CA LEU A 446 -16.75 6.98 20.04
C LEU A 446 -17.57 7.65 21.15
N GLU A 447 -17.51 7.13 22.37
CA GLU A 447 -18.17 7.67 23.54
C GLU A 447 -17.34 8.71 24.31
N HIS A 448 -16.14 9.07 23.82
CA HIS A 448 -15.17 9.98 24.49
C HIS A 448 -14.81 9.51 25.92
N ARG A 449 -14.79 8.21 26.14
CA ARG A 449 -14.45 7.57 27.42
C ARG A 449 -13.01 7.06 27.49
N LEU A 450 -12.16 7.55 26.62
CA LEU A 450 -10.71 7.31 26.59
C LEU A 450 -9.98 8.65 26.67
N CYS A 451 -8.84 8.69 27.39
CA CYS A 451 -7.93 9.83 27.39
C CYS A 451 -6.50 9.31 27.21
N HIS A 452 -5.88 9.60 26.06
CA HIS A 452 -4.57 9.04 25.67
C HIS A 452 -3.43 10.08 25.62
N GLY A 453 -3.66 11.29 26.12
CA GLY A 453 -2.61 12.30 26.24
C GLY A 453 -2.09 12.89 24.92
N GLY A 454 -2.72 12.61 23.79
CA GLY A 454 -2.26 13.10 22.48
C GLY A 454 -0.88 12.57 22.07
N HIS A 455 -0.45 11.40 22.56
CA HIS A 455 0.89 10.85 22.30
C HIS A 455 1.11 10.56 20.80
N PRO A 456 2.07 11.21 20.13
CA PRO A 456 2.18 11.19 18.65
C PRO A 456 2.52 9.80 18.09
N VAL A 457 3.32 8.99 18.81
CA VAL A 457 3.67 7.64 18.35
C VAL A 457 2.47 6.72 18.47
N LEU A 458 1.70 6.77 19.56
CA LEU A 458 0.47 5.99 19.70
C LEU A 458 -0.59 6.40 18.67
N ARG A 459 -0.73 7.72 18.43
CA ARG A 459 -1.60 8.24 17.37
C ARG A 459 -1.22 7.68 15.99
N TRP A 460 0.08 7.68 15.67
CA TRP A 460 0.59 7.14 14.42
C TRP A 460 0.34 5.62 14.32
N ASN A 461 0.55 4.85 15.39
CA ASN A 461 0.23 3.42 15.43
C ASN A 461 -1.26 3.17 15.19
N MET A 462 -2.13 4.00 15.74
CA MET A 462 -3.58 3.87 15.58
C MET A 462 -4.03 4.23 14.17
N ASP A 463 -3.43 5.27 13.55
CA ASP A 463 -3.69 5.66 12.15
C ASP A 463 -3.26 4.57 11.14
N ASN A 464 -2.27 3.75 11.49
CA ASN A 464 -1.77 2.65 10.66
C ASN A 464 -2.53 1.34 10.86
N ALA A 465 -3.33 1.21 11.92
CA ALA A 465 -3.96 -0.05 12.27
C ALA A 465 -4.99 -0.50 11.24
N PHE A 466 -4.72 -1.67 10.64
CA PHE A 466 -5.70 -2.38 9.82
C PHE A 466 -6.37 -3.46 10.67
N VAL A 467 -7.69 -3.55 10.60
CA VAL A 467 -8.47 -4.57 11.31
C VAL A 467 -9.08 -5.54 10.31
N ARG A 468 -8.80 -6.82 10.53
CA ARG A 468 -9.45 -7.91 9.80
C ARG A 468 -10.73 -8.32 10.52
N THR A 469 -11.79 -8.55 9.75
CA THR A 469 -13.06 -9.10 10.25
C THR A 469 -13.22 -10.54 9.74
N ASP A 470 -13.62 -11.46 10.60
CA ASP A 470 -14.01 -12.80 10.20
C ASP A 470 -15.50 -12.86 9.82
N PRO A 471 -15.99 -13.98 9.22
CA PRO A 471 -17.39 -14.11 8.84
C PRO A 471 -18.38 -14.02 10.02
N ALA A 472 -17.94 -14.22 11.26
CA ALA A 472 -18.74 -14.09 12.47
C ALA A 472 -18.73 -12.65 13.04
N GLY A 473 -18.06 -11.71 12.37
CA GLY A 473 -17.95 -10.32 12.81
C GLY A 473 -16.95 -10.08 13.94
N ASN A 474 -16.01 -11.01 14.16
CA ASN A 474 -14.92 -10.80 15.10
C ASN A 474 -13.82 -9.97 14.45
N LEU A 475 -13.19 -9.11 15.25
CA LEU A 475 -12.16 -8.16 14.82
C LEU A 475 -10.80 -8.55 15.37
N LYS A 476 -9.73 -8.32 14.57
CA LYS A 476 -8.35 -8.32 15.08
C LYS A 476 -7.49 -7.33 14.32
N ILE A 477 -6.54 -6.70 15.01
CA ILE A 477 -5.49 -5.91 14.35
C ILE A 477 -4.60 -6.88 13.57
N ASP A 478 -4.37 -6.59 12.29
CA ASP A 478 -3.56 -7.41 11.38
C ASP A 478 -2.24 -6.68 11.09
N LYS A 479 -1.16 -7.09 11.78
CA LYS A 479 0.18 -6.49 11.63
C LYS A 479 0.72 -6.58 10.19
N GLU A 480 0.41 -7.67 9.46
CA GLU A 480 0.90 -7.88 8.08
C GLU A 480 0.24 -6.93 7.07
N LYS A 481 -1.03 -6.59 7.31
CA LYS A 481 -1.81 -5.72 6.42
C LYS A 481 -1.84 -4.27 6.87
N SER A 482 -1.32 -3.97 8.05
CA SER A 482 -1.18 -2.59 8.53
C SER A 482 -0.14 -1.84 7.70
N THR A 483 -0.39 -0.56 7.46
CA THR A 483 0.44 0.27 6.56
C THR A 483 1.87 0.42 7.10
N GLU A 484 1.99 0.55 8.43
CA GLU A 484 3.25 0.70 9.17
C GLU A 484 3.12 0.01 10.54
N LYS A 485 3.99 0.37 11.50
CA LYS A 485 4.01 -0.22 12.83
C LYS A 485 2.72 0.06 13.62
N VAL A 486 2.24 -0.96 14.33
CA VAL A 486 0.99 -0.93 15.12
C VAL A 486 1.17 -1.49 16.52
N ASP A 487 2.41 -1.66 16.97
CA ASP A 487 2.76 -2.34 18.22
C ASP A 487 2.12 -1.65 19.44
N GLY A 488 2.07 -0.31 19.45
CA GLY A 488 1.36 0.45 20.49
C GLY A 488 -0.15 0.26 20.47
N ALA A 489 -0.76 0.09 19.30
CA ALA A 489 -2.18 -0.21 19.20
C ALA A 489 -2.50 -1.62 19.73
N VAL A 490 -1.64 -2.61 19.42
CA VAL A 490 -1.74 -3.97 19.95
C VAL A 490 -1.54 -3.99 21.46
N ALA A 491 -0.53 -3.29 21.97
CA ALA A 491 -0.27 -3.17 23.40
C ALA A 491 -1.47 -2.51 24.15
N LEU A 492 -2.08 -1.48 23.57
CA LEU A 492 -3.27 -0.85 24.16
C LEU A 492 -4.45 -1.83 24.20
N VAL A 493 -4.69 -2.60 23.15
CA VAL A 493 -5.76 -3.62 23.10
C VAL A 493 -5.51 -4.70 24.18
N MET A 494 -4.26 -5.14 24.35
CA MET A 494 -3.88 -6.10 25.39
C MET A 494 -4.11 -5.54 26.81
N ALA A 495 -3.72 -4.29 27.05
CA ALA A 495 -3.96 -3.62 28.35
C ALA A 495 -5.46 -3.50 28.66
N LEU A 496 -6.26 -3.12 27.67
CA LEU A 496 -7.72 -3.00 27.82
C LEU A 496 -8.37 -4.36 28.09
N ASP A 497 -7.92 -5.45 27.47
CA ASP A 497 -8.42 -6.80 27.77
C ASP A 497 -8.30 -7.13 29.25
N ARG A 498 -7.12 -6.83 29.84
CA ARG A 498 -6.90 -7.11 31.27
C ARG A 498 -7.76 -6.21 32.14
N ALA A 499 -7.84 -4.92 31.80
CA ALA A 499 -8.67 -3.96 32.52
C ALA A 499 -10.16 -4.37 32.51
N MET A 500 -10.70 -4.78 31.36
CA MET A 500 -12.09 -5.22 31.22
C MET A 500 -12.37 -6.50 32.04
N LYS A 501 -11.48 -7.50 32.00
CA LYS A 501 -11.67 -8.77 32.69
C LYS A 501 -11.66 -8.62 34.20
N ASN A 502 -10.93 -7.65 34.72
CA ASN A 502 -10.80 -7.41 36.16
C ASN A 502 -11.78 -6.36 36.71
N GLN A 503 -12.42 -5.55 35.87
CA GLN A 503 -13.52 -4.66 36.30
C GLN A 503 -14.79 -5.44 36.74
N ASN A 504 -15.00 -6.62 36.17
CA ASN A 504 -16.10 -7.52 36.57
C ASN A 504 -15.76 -8.42 37.77
N GLY A 505 -14.67 -8.14 38.46
CA GLY A 505 -14.13 -8.96 39.58
C GLY A 505 -14.85 -8.83 40.91
N GLY A 506 -16.07 -8.31 40.98
CA GLY A 506 -17.03 -8.65 42.03
C GLY A 506 -17.75 -9.91 41.61
N SER A 507 -17.27 -11.08 42.06
CA SER A 507 -17.98 -12.34 41.86
C SER A 507 -19.41 -12.21 42.39
N VAL A 508 -20.40 -12.50 41.56
CA VAL A 508 -21.82 -12.58 41.97
C VAL A 508 -22.01 -13.60 43.11
N TYR A 509 -20.97 -14.41 43.37
CA TYR A 509 -20.88 -15.38 44.47
C TYR A 509 -20.37 -14.76 45.79
N ASP A 510 -19.72 -13.60 45.79
CA ASP A 510 -19.26 -12.92 47.00
C ASP A 510 -20.37 -12.11 47.66
N GLU A 511 -21.40 -11.71 46.92
CA GLU A 511 -22.60 -11.00 47.46
C GLU A 511 -23.74 -11.95 47.89
N ARG A 512 -23.70 -13.24 47.45
CA ARG A 512 -24.66 -14.25 47.89
C ARG A 512 -23.95 -15.23 48.77
N GLY A 513 -23.94 -14.97 50.09
CA GLY A 513 -23.49 -15.93 51.07
C GLY A 513 -24.06 -17.34 50.81
N LEU A 514 -23.23 -18.40 50.92
CA LEU A 514 -23.64 -19.79 50.83
C LEU A 514 -24.80 -20.06 51.78
N LEU A 515 -26.01 -20.17 51.26
CA LEU A 515 -27.13 -20.76 51.95
C LEU A 515 -26.90 -22.28 51.96
N PHE A 516 -26.44 -22.83 53.11
CA PHE A 516 -26.56 -24.28 53.40
C PHE A 516 -28.04 -24.55 53.71
N ILE A 517 -28.67 -25.40 52.90
CA ILE A 517 -29.93 -26.09 53.23
C ILE A 517 -29.62 -27.45 53.78
#